data_b4056c5f5e9911098e099ad7b82c7189
#
_entry.id   b4056c5f5e9911098e099ad7b82c7189
#
_cell.length_a   1.000
_cell.length_b   1.000
_cell.length_c   1.000
_cell.angle_alpha   90.00
_cell.angle_beta   90.00
_cell.angle_gamma   90.00
#
_symmetry.space_group_name_H-M   'P 1'
#
loop_
_entity.id
_entity.type
_entity.pdbx_description
1 polymer ?
#
loop_
_entity_poly.entity_id
_entity_poly.type
_entity_poly.pdbx_seq_one_letter_code
_entity_poly.pdbx_strand_id
1 'polypeptide(L)'
;MEKVHDKDIFYKIYDWAGSDRSKLPWAHDEPTLFLRDIVAQRGKPGKALDIGCGAGTDSLYLAGEDWDVTSLDFMPVALEMTRARAAAAGLELTTIEADVTEWEPTDKFDLVLDHGLLHNMNPDRYPLYRERVMQAVADDGEFVILHWLKR
;
A
#
# COMPACT_ATOMS: atom_id res chain seq x y z
N MET A 1 -27.55 -2.19 -5.09
CA MET A 1 -26.58 -1.84 -6.14
C MET A 1 -25.20 -2.27 -5.68
N GLU A 2 -24.70 -3.35 -6.26
CA GLU A 2 -23.35 -3.78 -6.01
C GLU A 2 -22.40 -2.63 -6.34
N LYS A 3 -21.68 -2.17 -5.33
CA LYS A 3 -20.50 -1.38 -5.60
C LYS A 3 -19.54 -2.29 -6.34
N VAL A 4 -19.34 -1.99 -7.60
CA VAL A 4 -18.32 -2.62 -8.42
C VAL A 4 -16.98 -2.26 -7.81
N HIS A 5 -16.56 -3.02 -6.81
CA HIS A 5 -15.19 -2.97 -6.35
C HIS A 5 -14.41 -3.83 -7.23
N ASP A 6 -14.26 -3.30 -8.36
CA ASP A 6 -13.81 -4.17 -9.35
C ASP A 6 -12.33 -3.98 -9.47
N LYS A 7 -11.64 -5.07 -9.16
CA LYS A 7 -10.33 -5.28 -9.74
C LYS A 7 -10.36 -4.85 -11.22
N ASP A 8 -11.48 -5.07 -11.90
CA ASP A 8 -11.68 -4.67 -13.30
C ASP A 8 -11.56 -3.17 -13.53
N ILE A 9 -12.02 -2.33 -12.60
CA ILE A 9 -11.81 -0.88 -12.70
C ILE A 9 -10.33 -0.54 -12.61
N PHE A 10 -9.63 -1.16 -11.68
CA PHE A 10 -8.19 -0.95 -11.53
C PHE A 10 -7.42 -1.46 -12.75
N TYR A 11 -7.77 -2.63 -13.27
CA TYR A 11 -7.20 -3.15 -14.52
C TYR A 11 -7.39 -2.17 -15.67
N LYS A 12 -8.60 -1.62 -15.84
CA LYS A 12 -8.87 -0.64 -16.88
C LYS A 12 -8.07 0.64 -16.74
N ILE A 13 -7.96 1.16 -15.51
CA ILE A 13 -7.20 2.38 -15.25
C ILE A 13 -5.72 2.16 -15.52
N TYR A 14 -5.15 1.04 -15.06
CA TYR A 14 -3.75 0.71 -15.33
C TYR A 14 -3.49 0.45 -16.81
N ASP A 15 -4.40 -0.21 -17.52
CA ASP A 15 -4.30 -0.39 -18.97
C ASP A 15 -4.27 0.96 -19.70
N TRP A 16 -5.16 1.87 -19.31
CA TRP A 16 -5.20 3.20 -19.90
C TRP A 16 -3.94 4.02 -19.56
N ALA A 17 -3.50 3.97 -18.33
CA ALA A 17 -2.30 4.69 -17.88
C ALA A 17 -1.01 4.12 -18.47
N GLY A 18 -1.00 2.81 -18.77
CA GLY A 18 0.22 2.11 -19.13
C GLY A 18 1.25 2.21 -18.01
N SER A 19 2.46 2.64 -18.34
CA SER A 19 3.51 2.90 -17.36
C SER A 19 3.57 4.37 -16.90
N ASP A 20 2.64 5.20 -17.35
CA ASP A 20 2.61 6.61 -17.00
C ASP A 20 1.85 6.83 -15.69
N ARG A 21 2.61 6.91 -14.60
CA ARG A 21 2.09 7.12 -13.25
C ARG A 21 1.23 8.37 -13.12
N SER A 22 1.52 9.43 -13.88
CA SER A 22 0.78 10.69 -13.80
C SER A 22 -0.69 10.57 -14.22
N LYS A 23 -1.03 9.52 -14.95
CA LYS A 23 -2.41 9.22 -15.37
C LYS A 23 -3.23 8.50 -14.31
N LEU A 24 -2.61 8.00 -13.24
CA LEU A 24 -3.33 7.32 -12.17
C LEU A 24 -4.02 8.34 -11.27
N PRO A 25 -5.36 8.23 -11.04
CA PRO A 25 -6.10 9.21 -10.23
C PRO A 25 -5.64 9.30 -8.78
N TRP A 26 -5.05 8.22 -8.27
CA TRP A 26 -4.57 8.13 -6.88
C TRP A 26 -3.08 8.42 -6.73
N ALA A 27 -2.36 8.63 -7.83
CA ALA A 27 -0.93 8.88 -7.77
C ALA A 27 -0.64 10.25 -7.15
N HIS A 28 0.32 10.28 -6.25
CA HIS A 28 0.85 11.48 -5.62
C HIS A 28 2.37 11.40 -5.61
N ASP A 29 3.03 12.55 -5.67
CA ASP A 29 4.49 12.61 -5.80
C ASP A 29 5.21 12.51 -4.46
N GLU A 30 4.55 12.91 -3.38
CA GLU A 30 5.10 12.96 -2.03
C GLU A 30 4.19 12.23 -1.04
N PRO A 31 4.77 11.63 0.01
CA PRO A 31 3.97 11.07 1.09
C PRO A 31 3.21 12.15 1.83
N THR A 32 2.09 11.78 2.45
CA THR A 32 1.31 12.72 3.26
C THR A 32 2.10 13.17 4.48
N LEU A 33 1.80 14.37 4.98
CA LEU A 33 2.39 14.88 6.21
C LEU A 33 2.08 13.95 7.40
N PHE A 34 0.91 13.32 7.38
CA PHE A 34 0.51 12.39 8.44
C PHE A 34 1.44 11.18 8.52
N LEU A 35 1.81 10.60 7.38
CA LEU A 35 2.77 9.50 7.35
C LEU A 35 4.16 9.95 7.85
N ARG A 36 4.59 11.13 7.42
CA ARG A 36 5.86 11.72 7.88
C ARG A 36 5.89 11.90 9.39
N ASP A 37 4.78 12.38 9.97
CA ASP A 37 4.66 12.59 11.42
C ASP A 37 4.73 11.26 12.19
N ILE A 38 4.07 10.22 11.69
CA ILE A 38 4.12 8.89 12.30
C ILE A 38 5.55 8.33 12.30
N VAL A 39 6.23 8.43 11.18
CA VAL A 39 7.64 7.97 11.06
C VAL A 39 8.54 8.74 12.02
N ALA A 40 8.36 10.06 12.11
CA ALA A 40 9.12 10.90 13.05
C ALA A 40 8.86 10.52 14.51
N GLN A 41 7.60 10.25 14.88
CA GLN A 41 7.22 9.88 16.24
C GLN A 41 7.79 8.53 16.68
N ARG A 42 7.92 7.57 15.77
CA ARG A 42 8.52 6.28 16.10
C ARG A 42 10.03 6.38 16.37
N GLY A 43 10.70 7.35 15.79
CA GLY A 43 12.09 7.68 16.07
C GLY A 43 13.14 6.71 15.54
N LYS A 44 12.76 5.48 15.17
CA LYS A 44 13.65 4.49 14.54
C LYS A 44 12.87 3.64 13.55
N PRO A 45 13.51 3.20 12.45
CA PRO A 45 12.87 2.35 11.46
C PRO A 45 12.62 0.94 11.98
N GLY A 46 11.65 0.27 11.34
CA GLY A 46 11.31 -1.11 11.58
C GLY A 46 10.85 -1.75 10.28
N LYS A 47 9.96 -2.75 10.38
CA LYS A 47 9.33 -3.40 9.23
C LYS A 47 8.01 -2.73 8.91
N ALA A 48 7.80 -2.38 7.65
CA ALA A 48 6.58 -1.76 7.16
C ALA A 48 5.92 -2.58 6.05
N LEU A 49 4.60 -2.65 6.10
CA LEU A 49 3.77 -3.24 5.05
C LEU A 49 2.90 -2.14 4.43
N ASP A 50 3.03 -1.92 3.14
CA ASP A 50 2.21 -1.00 2.37
C ASP A 50 1.16 -1.80 1.58
N ILE A 51 -0.08 -1.78 2.06
CA ILE A 51 -1.19 -2.54 1.48
C ILE A 51 -1.83 -1.73 0.35
N GLY A 52 -1.79 -2.27 -0.87
CA GLY A 52 -2.25 -1.55 -2.04
C GLY A 52 -1.31 -0.41 -2.39
N CYS A 53 -0.05 -0.74 -2.60
CA CYS A 53 1.03 0.25 -2.73
C CYS A 53 0.91 1.18 -3.94
N GLY A 54 0.13 0.80 -4.96
CA GLY A 54 -0.01 1.58 -6.18
C GLY A 54 1.34 1.86 -6.84
N ALA A 55 1.62 3.12 -7.17
CA ALA A 55 2.88 3.53 -7.78
C ALA A 55 4.07 3.58 -6.79
N GLY A 56 3.83 3.31 -5.50
CA GLY A 56 4.87 3.10 -4.52
C GLY A 56 5.39 4.33 -3.80
N THR A 57 4.71 5.47 -3.88
CA THR A 57 5.19 6.71 -3.23
C THR A 57 5.44 6.55 -1.74
N ASP A 58 4.49 5.96 -1.00
CA ASP A 58 4.65 5.75 0.43
C ASP A 58 5.70 4.69 0.74
N SER A 59 5.73 3.60 -0.05
CA SER A 59 6.76 2.57 0.05
C SER A 59 8.17 3.13 -0.12
N LEU A 60 8.37 3.97 -1.14
CA LEU A 60 9.68 4.58 -1.40
C LEU A 60 10.08 5.55 -0.29
N TYR A 61 9.14 6.32 0.22
CA TYR A 61 9.41 7.20 1.36
C TYR A 61 9.90 6.40 2.57
N LEU A 62 9.20 5.34 2.93
CA LEU A 62 9.57 4.48 4.05
C LEU A 62 10.93 3.83 3.83
N ALA A 63 11.19 3.30 2.64
CA ALA A 63 12.49 2.72 2.31
C ALA A 63 13.62 3.75 2.37
N GLY A 64 13.36 4.99 1.95
CA GLY A 64 14.30 6.11 2.07
C GLY A 64 14.59 6.52 3.51
N GLU A 65 13.67 6.22 4.43
CA GLU A 65 13.82 6.42 5.88
C GLU A 65 14.35 5.15 6.59
N ASP A 66 14.98 4.26 5.84
CA ASP A 66 15.60 3.02 6.30
C ASP A 66 14.65 1.94 6.84
N TRP A 67 13.37 2.02 6.52
CA TRP A 67 12.42 0.96 6.83
C TRP A 67 12.62 -0.25 5.93
N ASP A 68 12.41 -1.44 6.49
CA ASP A 68 12.33 -2.69 5.73
C ASP A 68 10.91 -2.82 5.18
N VAL A 69 10.72 -2.47 3.91
CA VAL A 69 9.40 -2.30 3.30
C VAL A 69 9.01 -3.51 2.49
N THR A 70 7.78 -3.98 2.73
CA THR A 70 7.07 -4.90 1.86
C THR A 70 5.90 -4.16 1.22
N SER A 71 5.87 -4.12 -0.10
CA SER A 71 4.81 -3.49 -0.89
C SER A 71 3.91 -4.56 -1.48
N LEU A 72 2.63 -4.52 -1.17
CA LEU A 72 1.65 -5.50 -1.62
C LEU A 72 0.62 -4.83 -2.53
N ASP A 73 0.37 -5.44 -3.68
CA ASP A 73 -0.68 -5.02 -4.61
C ASP A 73 -1.12 -6.21 -5.44
N PHE A 74 -2.39 -6.26 -5.83
CA PHE A 74 -2.87 -7.30 -6.74
C PHE A 74 -2.61 -6.98 -8.22
N MET A 75 -2.20 -5.74 -8.53
CA MET A 75 -1.89 -5.30 -9.89
C MET A 75 -0.40 -5.45 -10.20
N PRO A 76 -0.02 -6.33 -11.13
CA PRO A 76 1.40 -6.47 -11.52
C PRO A 76 2.04 -5.17 -11.96
N VAL A 77 1.31 -4.33 -12.70
CA VAL A 77 1.84 -3.06 -13.21
C VAL A 77 2.15 -2.07 -12.08
N ALA A 78 1.37 -2.09 -10.99
CA ALA A 78 1.66 -1.27 -9.81
C ALA A 78 2.99 -1.66 -9.19
N LEU A 79 3.24 -2.95 -9.05
CA LEU A 79 4.49 -3.48 -8.51
C LEU A 79 5.68 -3.19 -9.44
N GLU A 80 5.48 -3.25 -10.76
CA GLU A 80 6.52 -2.86 -11.73
C GLU A 80 6.89 -1.39 -11.57
N MET A 81 5.90 -0.50 -11.45
CA MET A 81 6.15 0.93 -11.21
C MET A 81 6.93 1.15 -9.93
N THR A 82 6.51 0.48 -8.85
CA THR A 82 7.17 0.58 -7.55
C THR A 82 8.62 0.11 -7.61
N ARG A 83 8.87 -1.05 -8.23
CA ARG A 83 10.23 -1.58 -8.39
C ARG A 83 11.11 -0.67 -9.24
N ALA A 84 10.58 -0.15 -10.35
CA ALA A 84 11.32 0.74 -11.24
C ALA A 84 11.72 2.04 -10.53
N ARG A 85 10.80 2.61 -9.76
CA ARG A 85 11.08 3.82 -8.98
C ARG A 85 12.08 3.56 -7.87
N ALA A 86 11.98 2.44 -7.18
CA ALA A 86 12.93 2.05 -6.14
C ALA A 86 14.34 1.89 -6.72
N ALA A 87 14.47 1.17 -7.83
CA ALA A 87 15.74 1.00 -8.51
C ALA A 87 16.36 2.34 -8.94
N ALA A 88 15.55 3.25 -9.52
CA ALA A 88 16.00 4.58 -9.91
C ALA A 88 16.47 5.42 -8.72
N ALA A 89 15.91 5.22 -7.54
CA ALA A 89 16.28 5.90 -6.30
C ALA A 89 17.37 5.19 -5.50
N GLY A 90 17.85 4.02 -5.96
CA GLY A 90 18.84 3.22 -5.24
C GLY A 90 18.29 2.59 -3.95
N LEU A 91 16.98 2.35 -3.90
CA LEU A 91 16.30 1.78 -2.74
C LEU A 91 15.94 0.31 -2.97
N GLU A 92 15.95 -0.46 -1.89
CA GLU A 92 15.52 -1.85 -1.89
C GLU A 92 14.21 -2.01 -1.13
N LEU A 93 13.30 -2.84 -1.66
CA LEU A 93 12.08 -3.23 -1.00
C LEU A 93 11.61 -4.58 -1.54
N THR A 94 10.73 -5.24 -0.80
CA THR A 94 10.10 -6.49 -1.20
C THR A 94 8.73 -6.20 -1.81
N THR A 95 8.40 -6.85 -2.92
CA THR A 95 7.07 -6.74 -3.54
C THR A 95 6.35 -8.07 -3.49
N ILE A 96 5.05 -8.03 -3.21
CA ILE A 96 4.16 -9.20 -3.19
C ILE A 96 2.95 -8.92 -4.07
N GLU A 97 2.76 -9.75 -5.11
CA GLU A 97 1.57 -9.72 -5.93
C GLU A 97 0.50 -10.57 -5.27
N ALA A 98 -0.47 -9.94 -4.64
CA ALA A 98 -1.56 -10.63 -3.97
C ALA A 98 -2.74 -9.71 -3.69
N ASP A 99 -3.92 -10.29 -3.59
CA ASP A 99 -5.07 -9.67 -2.96
C ASP A 99 -4.90 -9.82 -1.44
N VAL A 100 -4.94 -8.72 -0.72
CA VAL A 100 -4.73 -8.74 0.74
C VAL A 100 -5.72 -9.67 1.46
N THR A 101 -6.94 -9.81 0.95
CA THR A 101 -7.97 -10.67 1.57
C THR A 101 -7.70 -12.17 1.36
N GLU A 102 -6.84 -12.51 0.42
CA GLU A 102 -6.45 -13.89 0.10
C GLU A 102 -5.02 -14.22 0.54
N TRP A 103 -4.25 -13.20 0.88
CA TRP A 103 -2.86 -13.32 1.30
C TRP A 103 -2.74 -13.72 2.77
N GLU A 104 -1.83 -14.62 3.06
CA GLU A 104 -1.52 -15.02 4.43
C GLU A 104 -0.19 -14.39 4.87
N PRO A 105 -0.21 -13.48 5.87
CA PRO A 105 1.03 -12.91 6.38
C PRO A 105 1.95 -13.97 6.99
N THR A 106 3.21 -13.93 6.59
CA THR A 106 4.26 -14.80 7.16
C THR A 106 5.18 -14.06 8.12
N ASP A 107 5.02 -12.74 8.18
CA ASP A 107 5.80 -11.83 9.03
C ASP A 107 4.89 -10.94 9.85
N LYS A 108 5.47 -10.30 10.85
CA LYS A 108 4.84 -9.23 11.63
C LYS A 108 5.50 -7.91 11.27
N PHE A 109 4.69 -6.86 11.19
CA PHE A 109 5.14 -5.53 10.78
C PHE A 109 4.90 -4.51 11.89
N ASP A 110 5.86 -3.63 12.07
CA ASP A 110 5.78 -2.53 13.05
C ASP A 110 4.84 -1.42 12.57
N LEU A 111 4.71 -1.28 11.27
CA LEU A 111 3.81 -0.34 10.63
C LEU A 111 3.09 -1.03 9.47
N VAL A 112 1.77 -1.03 9.51
CA VAL A 112 0.92 -1.47 8.40
C VAL A 112 0.15 -0.25 7.90
N LEU A 113 0.37 0.09 6.64
CA LEU A 113 -0.22 1.27 6.00
C LEU A 113 -1.23 0.86 4.94
N ASP A 114 -2.42 1.43 5.01
CA ASP A 114 -3.41 1.41 3.94
C ASP A 114 -3.74 2.85 3.52
N HIS A 115 -3.26 3.24 2.36
CA HIS A 115 -3.55 4.54 1.78
C HIS A 115 -4.53 4.38 0.63
N GLY A 116 -5.80 4.23 0.96
CA GLY A 116 -6.88 4.25 -0.02
C GLY A 116 -7.34 2.90 -0.56
N LEU A 117 -6.86 1.77 -0.03
CA LEU A 117 -7.33 0.46 -0.50
C LEU A 117 -8.71 0.10 0.04
N LEU A 118 -8.90 0.20 1.36
CA LEU A 118 -10.12 -0.29 2.03
C LEU A 118 -11.38 0.40 1.51
N HIS A 119 -11.33 1.70 1.26
CA HIS A 119 -12.53 2.42 0.78
C HIS A 119 -12.96 2.03 -0.64
N ASN A 120 -12.10 1.34 -1.38
CA ASN A 120 -12.40 0.79 -2.71
C ASN A 120 -12.77 -0.69 -2.67
N MET A 121 -12.76 -1.30 -1.48
CA MET A 121 -13.04 -2.71 -1.31
C MET A 121 -14.55 -2.96 -1.16
N ASN A 122 -15.02 -4.11 -1.68
CA ASN A 122 -16.38 -4.56 -1.41
C ASN A 122 -16.55 -4.81 0.09
N PRO A 123 -17.55 -4.23 0.77
CA PRO A 123 -17.78 -4.42 2.19
C PRO A 123 -17.89 -5.88 2.63
N ASP A 124 -18.34 -6.78 1.75
CA ASP A 124 -18.41 -8.22 2.05
C ASP A 124 -17.05 -8.82 2.35
N ARG A 125 -15.97 -8.17 1.93
CA ARG A 125 -14.59 -8.62 2.16
C ARG A 125 -13.94 -8.00 3.39
N TYR A 126 -14.59 -7.05 4.05
CA TYR A 126 -14.03 -6.37 5.24
C TYR A 126 -13.62 -7.34 6.36
N PRO A 127 -14.37 -8.39 6.67
CA PRO A 127 -13.94 -9.33 7.71
C PRO A 127 -12.62 -10.02 7.39
N LEU A 128 -12.40 -10.40 6.14
CA LEU A 128 -11.15 -11.00 5.68
C LEU A 128 -9.99 -10.00 5.73
N TYR A 129 -10.23 -8.78 5.28
CA TYR A 129 -9.26 -7.68 5.35
C TYR A 129 -8.82 -7.46 6.81
N ARG A 130 -9.78 -7.33 7.71
CA ARG A 130 -9.50 -7.14 9.14
C ARG A 130 -8.65 -8.27 9.70
N GLU A 131 -9.00 -9.50 9.39
CA GLU A 131 -8.26 -10.67 9.85
C GLU A 131 -6.81 -10.64 9.37
N ARG A 132 -6.57 -10.33 8.10
CA ARG A 132 -5.23 -10.26 7.53
C ARG A 132 -4.40 -9.14 8.14
N VAL A 133 -4.98 -7.97 8.31
CA VAL A 133 -4.31 -6.84 8.97
C VAL A 133 -3.93 -7.20 10.40
N MET A 134 -4.84 -7.79 11.17
CA MET A 134 -4.56 -8.18 12.55
C MET A 134 -3.47 -9.25 12.65
N GLN A 135 -3.39 -10.14 11.67
CA GLN A 135 -2.30 -11.12 11.58
C GLN A 135 -0.95 -10.48 11.22
N ALA A 136 -0.97 -9.39 10.47
CA ALA A 136 0.22 -8.71 9.98
C ALA A 136 0.83 -7.71 10.98
N VAL A 137 0.01 -7.08 11.83
CA VAL A 137 0.48 -6.07 12.78
C VAL A 137 1.18 -6.74 13.97
N ALA A 138 2.40 -6.31 14.26
CA ALA A 138 3.13 -6.73 15.46
C ALA A 138 2.46 -6.22 16.74
N ASP A 139 2.75 -6.83 17.89
CA ASP A 139 2.13 -6.45 19.18
C ASP A 139 2.35 -4.96 19.51
N ASP A 140 3.55 -4.45 19.22
CA ASP A 140 3.88 -3.03 19.38
C ASP A 140 3.73 -2.23 18.08
N GLY A 141 3.07 -2.81 17.09
CA GLY A 141 2.89 -2.21 15.78
C GLY A 141 1.72 -1.24 15.71
N GLU A 142 1.71 -0.46 14.65
CA GLU A 142 0.65 0.47 14.34
C GLU A 142 0.00 0.13 13.00
N PHE A 143 -1.32 0.21 12.96
CA PHE A 143 -2.08 0.17 11.72
C PHE A 143 -2.56 1.57 11.40
N VAL A 144 -2.16 2.07 10.24
CA VAL A 144 -2.48 3.41 9.76
C VAL A 144 -3.33 3.30 8.51
N ILE A 145 -4.49 3.93 8.55
CA ILE A 145 -5.40 3.93 7.43
C ILE A 145 -5.71 5.37 7.01
N LEU A 146 -5.49 5.67 5.74
CA LEU A 146 -5.79 6.96 5.14
C LEU A 146 -6.96 6.79 4.18
N HIS A 147 -8.07 7.44 4.51
CA HIS A 147 -9.30 7.36 3.75
C HIS A 147 -9.76 8.72 3.24
N TRP A 148 -10.44 8.68 2.10
CA TRP A 148 -11.25 9.79 1.66
C TRP A 148 -12.63 9.69 2.31
N LEU A 149 -12.97 10.67 3.12
CA LEU A 149 -14.34 10.78 3.60
C LEU A 149 -15.23 11.32 2.50
N LYS A 150 -16.30 10.61 2.19
CA LYS A 150 -17.33 11.18 1.33
C LYS A 150 -18.00 12.33 2.09
N ARG A 151 -17.97 13.48 1.49
CA ARG A 151 -18.76 14.64 1.96
C ARG A 151 -20.19 14.48 1.47
#